data_d9b4f21dc134d28e82c1287851d01bc2
#
_entry.id   d9b4f21dc134d28e82c1287851d01bc2
#
_cell.length_a   1.000
_cell.length_b   1.000
_cell.length_c   1.000
_cell.angle_alpha   90.00
_cell.angle_beta   90.00
_cell.angle_gamma   90.00
#
_symmetry.space_group_name_H-M   'P 1'
#
loop_
_entity.id
_entity.type
_entity.pdbx_description
1 polymer ?
#
loop_
_entity_poly.entity_id
_entity_poly.type
_entity_poly.pdbx_seq_one_letter_code
_entity_poly.pdbx_strand_id
1 'polypeptide(L)'
;IGKVNETSSQLENHYNKKVFLDSISPHAIFICGMRGSGKSYTLGVIVEEMALKNDAVGILIIDPMGIFWSMKQKNKVSNEGELLDRWGLKSTGIKNVKVFIPKGYVKKAPKETWDDIFKIKPSELRVEDWCLTFDIERFDAMGLLIERVIEKTKEGYTTTDGKYISGLGDDYGIEEMIETIETEESIASRERGFKENTRRALTARLAGAIQWGIFDKKGTKLNDLSKRGQVSVIDVSFLEDNVRALVVGLLSRNILNTRKIISRQEAMGDINIIGNVPVTWLMIDEAHILVPRGGRAIAATDSLIEYVRQGRQPGCSIVLATQQPSAI
;
A
#
# COMPACT_ATOMS: atom_id res chain seq x y z
N ILE A 1 13.41 -6.99 -20.19
CA ILE A 1 12.81 -5.66 -20.11
C ILE A 1 13.14 -4.76 -21.30
N GLY A 2 14.03 -5.15 -22.18
CA GLY A 2 14.38 -4.34 -23.33
C GLY A 2 15.55 -4.89 -24.13
N LYS A 3 16.02 -4.09 -25.07
CA LYS A 3 17.22 -4.35 -25.87
C LYS A 3 18.08 -3.10 -25.92
N VAL A 4 19.38 -3.28 -26.06
CA VAL A 4 20.33 -2.16 -26.25
C VAL A 4 20.11 -1.55 -27.63
N ASN A 5 19.85 -0.24 -27.68
CA ASN A 5 19.56 0.50 -28.91
C ASN A 5 20.67 1.49 -29.31
N GLU A 6 21.74 1.60 -28.55
CA GLU A 6 22.83 2.51 -28.83
C GLU A 6 23.90 1.88 -29.71
N THR A 7 24.38 2.63 -30.68
CA THR A 7 25.42 2.25 -31.65
C THR A 7 26.70 3.07 -31.43
N SER A 8 27.01 3.46 -30.19
CA SER A 8 28.32 4.11 -29.91
C SER A 8 29.43 3.10 -30.13
N SER A 9 30.61 3.56 -30.55
CA SER A 9 31.78 2.72 -30.85
C SER A 9 32.21 1.78 -29.69
N GLN A 10 31.81 2.09 -28.47
CA GLN A 10 32.03 1.25 -27.29
C GLN A 10 30.96 0.19 -27.06
N LEU A 11 29.76 0.33 -27.68
CA LEU A 11 28.61 -0.53 -27.45
C LEU A 11 28.14 -1.29 -28.73
N GLU A 12 28.87 -1.21 -29.83
CA GLU A 12 28.53 -1.90 -31.09
C GLU A 12 28.29 -3.41 -30.90
N ASN A 13 29.10 -4.05 -30.04
CA ASN A 13 28.96 -5.47 -29.70
C ASN A 13 27.71 -5.78 -28.83
N HIS A 14 27.06 -4.78 -28.28
CA HIS A 14 25.88 -4.91 -27.43
C HIS A 14 24.56 -4.50 -28.12
N TYR A 15 24.63 -3.90 -29.31
CA TYR A 15 23.43 -3.52 -30.06
C TYR A 15 22.45 -4.71 -30.22
N ASN A 16 21.18 -4.46 -30.01
CA ASN A 16 20.09 -5.44 -30.05
C ASN A 16 20.20 -6.61 -29.03
N LYS A 17 21.18 -6.59 -28.12
CA LYS A 17 21.25 -7.56 -27.01
C LYS A 17 20.11 -7.34 -26.02
N LYS A 18 19.53 -8.43 -25.54
CA LYS A 18 18.45 -8.37 -24.55
C LYS A 18 18.98 -7.85 -23.20
N VAL A 19 18.20 -6.99 -22.57
CA VAL A 19 18.44 -6.54 -21.20
C VAL A 19 17.53 -7.33 -20.28
N PHE A 20 18.11 -7.97 -19.26
CA PHE A 20 17.42 -8.78 -18.27
C PHE A 20 17.37 -8.05 -16.94
N LEU A 21 16.29 -8.26 -16.19
CA LEU A 21 16.15 -7.87 -14.79
C LEU A 21 16.06 -9.15 -13.95
N ASP A 22 16.90 -9.27 -12.94
CA ASP A 22 16.74 -10.31 -11.92
C ASP A 22 15.51 -9.96 -11.07
N SER A 23 14.49 -10.79 -11.16
CA SER A 23 13.22 -10.56 -10.46
C SER A 23 13.09 -11.32 -9.15
N ILE A 24 14.05 -12.17 -8.82
CA ILE A 24 14.09 -12.94 -7.57
C ILE A 24 14.89 -12.21 -6.49
N SER A 25 16.06 -11.68 -6.84
CA SER A 25 16.86 -10.90 -5.91
C SER A 25 16.21 -9.54 -5.63
N PRO A 26 16.28 -9.05 -4.40
CA PRO A 26 15.68 -7.77 -4.02
C PRO A 26 16.37 -6.57 -4.66
N HIS A 27 15.56 -5.66 -5.19
CA HIS A 27 16.02 -4.43 -5.83
C HIS A 27 15.29 -3.20 -5.30
N ALA A 28 15.97 -2.06 -5.34
CA ALA A 28 15.35 -0.73 -5.27
C ALA A 28 15.58 -0.03 -6.61
N ILE A 29 14.50 0.21 -7.35
CA ILE A 29 14.53 0.82 -8.68
C ILE A 29 13.86 2.19 -8.61
N PHE A 30 14.50 3.18 -9.22
CA PHE A 30 14.00 4.53 -9.30
C PHE A 30 13.79 4.94 -10.74
N ILE A 31 12.54 5.25 -11.11
CA ILE A 31 12.13 5.68 -12.45
C ILE A 31 11.81 7.18 -12.38
N CYS A 32 12.62 8.01 -12.99
CA CYS A 32 12.40 9.45 -12.99
C CYS A 32 12.31 10.03 -14.39
N GLY A 33 11.51 11.07 -14.53
CA GLY A 33 11.33 11.77 -15.80
C GLY A 33 10.17 12.75 -15.75
N MET A 34 10.13 13.69 -16.68
CA MET A 34 9.07 14.70 -16.79
C MET A 34 7.71 14.08 -17.10
N ARG A 35 6.64 14.87 -17.00
CA ARG A 35 5.31 14.46 -17.43
C ARG A 35 5.33 14.03 -18.91
N GLY A 36 4.69 12.90 -19.21
CA GLY A 36 4.65 12.33 -20.56
C GLY A 36 5.93 11.61 -21.02
N SER A 37 6.97 11.48 -20.17
CA SER A 37 8.22 10.78 -20.54
C SER A 37 8.11 9.25 -20.53
N GLY A 38 6.95 8.68 -20.19
CA GLY A 38 6.74 7.23 -20.20
C GLY A 38 7.07 6.51 -18.89
N LYS A 39 7.14 7.19 -17.74
CA LYS A 39 7.43 6.57 -16.44
C LYS A 39 6.47 5.43 -16.07
N SER A 40 5.17 5.74 -16.05
CA SER A 40 4.12 4.74 -15.75
C SER A 40 4.11 3.63 -16.79
N TYR A 41 4.43 3.95 -18.05
CA TYR A 41 4.60 2.96 -19.11
C TYR A 41 5.81 2.04 -18.82
N THR A 42 6.95 2.60 -18.43
CA THR A 42 8.15 1.82 -18.05
C THR A 42 7.86 0.91 -16.85
N LEU A 43 7.15 1.43 -15.82
CA LEU A 43 6.71 0.63 -14.69
C LEU A 43 5.80 -0.52 -15.16
N GLY A 44 4.84 -0.23 -16.04
CA GLY A 44 3.97 -1.22 -16.65
C GLY A 44 4.73 -2.31 -17.41
N VAL A 45 5.74 -1.95 -18.21
CA VAL A 45 6.60 -2.92 -18.92
C VAL A 45 7.33 -3.86 -17.96
N ILE A 46 7.86 -3.32 -16.86
CA ILE A 46 8.54 -4.16 -15.84
C ILE A 46 7.53 -5.16 -15.26
N VAL A 47 6.33 -4.70 -14.90
CA VAL A 47 5.27 -5.55 -14.36
C VAL A 47 4.85 -6.64 -15.36
N GLU A 48 4.61 -6.27 -16.62
CA GLU A 48 4.19 -7.19 -17.66
C GLU A 48 5.22 -8.28 -17.90
N GLU A 49 6.49 -7.91 -18.06
CA GLU A 49 7.57 -8.86 -18.27
C GLU A 49 7.75 -9.82 -17.08
N MET A 50 7.59 -9.32 -15.86
CA MET A 50 7.64 -10.16 -14.67
C MET A 50 6.43 -11.09 -14.59
N ALA A 51 5.22 -10.57 -14.77
CA ALA A 51 3.99 -11.35 -14.69
C ALA A 51 3.89 -12.45 -15.76
N LEU A 52 4.47 -12.22 -16.93
CA LEU A 52 4.47 -13.19 -18.03
C LEU A 52 5.56 -14.26 -17.90
N LYS A 53 6.62 -14.01 -17.13
CA LYS A 53 7.83 -14.86 -17.12
C LYS A 53 8.22 -15.39 -15.75
N ASN A 54 7.63 -14.88 -14.68
CA ASN A 54 7.98 -15.28 -13.31
C ASN A 54 6.74 -15.37 -12.42
N ASP A 55 6.34 -16.58 -12.11
CA ASP A 55 5.23 -16.88 -11.20
C ASP A 55 5.66 -17.05 -9.73
N ALA A 56 6.95 -16.92 -9.42
CA ALA A 56 7.47 -17.10 -8.07
C ALA A 56 7.30 -15.87 -7.17
N VAL A 57 7.10 -14.69 -7.74
CA VAL A 57 6.99 -13.42 -7.01
C VAL A 57 5.56 -12.90 -6.93
N GLY A 58 5.27 -12.09 -5.93
CA GLY A 58 4.06 -11.29 -5.86
C GLY A 58 4.35 -9.83 -6.25
N ILE A 59 3.45 -9.20 -6.97
CA ILE A 59 3.60 -7.81 -7.40
C ILE A 59 2.43 -6.99 -6.87
N LEU A 60 2.72 -5.94 -6.09
CA LEU A 60 1.75 -4.94 -5.66
C LEU A 60 2.03 -3.61 -6.35
N ILE A 61 1.02 -3.04 -7.00
CA ILE A 61 1.08 -1.70 -7.59
C ILE A 61 0.18 -0.78 -6.78
N ILE A 62 0.72 0.30 -6.27
CA ILE A 62 -0.06 1.41 -5.74
C ILE A 62 -0.34 2.35 -6.91
N ASP A 63 -1.60 2.48 -7.26
CA ASP A 63 -2.07 3.22 -8.43
C ASP A 63 -2.85 4.48 -8.04
N PRO A 64 -2.18 5.62 -7.89
CA PRO A 64 -2.84 6.88 -7.57
C PRO A 64 -3.57 7.52 -8.76
N MET A 65 -3.34 7.01 -9.98
CA MET A 65 -3.93 7.54 -11.21
C MET A 65 -5.09 6.68 -11.74
N GLY A 66 -5.27 5.46 -11.22
CA GLY A 66 -6.32 4.53 -11.63
C GLY A 66 -6.16 4.04 -13.09
N ILE A 67 -4.94 3.74 -13.52
CA ILE A 67 -4.66 3.38 -14.92
C ILE A 67 -4.28 1.91 -15.13
N PHE A 68 -3.72 1.25 -14.10
CA PHE A 68 -3.14 -0.09 -14.24
C PHE A 68 -4.18 -1.22 -14.34
N TRP A 69 -5.48 -0.96 -14.11
CA TRP A 69 -6.53 -1.93 -14.43
C TRP A 69 -6.51 -2.35 -15.91
N SER A 70 -6.04 -1.46 -16.79
CA SER A 70 -5.94 -1.70 -18.23
C SER A 70 -4.97 -2.82 -18.60
N MET A 71 -4.06 -3.22 -17.73
CA MET A 71 -3.13 -4.35 -17.96
C MET A 71 -3.83 -5.67 -18.24
N LYS A 72 -5.09 -5.82 -17.83
CA LYS A 72 -5.93 -6.99 -18.16
C LYS A 72 -6.29 -7.06 -19.64
N GLN A 73 -6.19 -5.96 -20.36
CA GLN A 73 -6.68 -5.84 -21.71
C GLN A 73 -5.55 -5.84 -22.74
N LYS A 74 -5.84 -6.40 -23.92
CA LYS A 74 -4.92 -6.29 -25.04
C LYS A 74 -4.88 -4.85 -25.55
N ASN A 75 -3.70 -4.37 -25.88
CA ASN A 75 -3.57 -3.13 -26.62
C ASN A 75 -4.24 -3.27 -28.00
N LYS A 76 -5.18 -2.38 -28.31
CA LYS A 76 -5.96 -2.37 -29.55
C LYS A 76 -5.61 -1.20 -30.47
N VAL A 77 -4.60 -0.42 -30.14
CA VAL A 77 -4.17 0.74 -30.93
C VAL A 77 -3.42 0.22 -32.17
N SER A 78 -3.97 0.49 -33.35
CA SER A 78 -3.51 -0.13 -34.61
C SER A 78 -2.05 0.15 -34.96
N ASN A 79 -1.59 1.38 -34.78
CA ASN A 79 -0.20 1.78 -35.04
C ASN A 79 0.82 1.23 -34.01
N GLU A 80 0.39 0.82 -32.84
CA GLU A 80 1.25 0.20 -31.84
C GLU A 80 1.48 -1.30 -32.10
N GLY A 81 0.61 -1.94 -32.86
CA GLY A 81 0.80 -3.31 -33.32
C GLY A 81 2.09 -3.49 -34.13
N GLU A 82 2.37 -2.58 -35.06
CA GLU A 82 3.62 -2.59 -35.85
C GLU A 82 4.86 -2.39 -35.01
N LEU A 83 4.77 -1.56 -33.92
CA LEU A 83 5.86 -1.37 -32.98
C LEU A 83 6.13 -2.64 -32.19
N LEU A 84 5.09 -3.34 -31.73
CA LEU A 84 5.23 -4.62 -31.03
C LEU A 84 5.90 -5.67 -31.93
N ASP A 85 5.50 -5.76 -33.17
CA ASP A 85 6.07 -6.72 -34.17
C ASP A 85 7.57 -6.48 -34.38
N ARG A 86 8.03 -5.21 -34.44
CA ARG A 86 9.46 -4.85 -34.50
C ARG A 86 10.27 -5.39 -33.29
N TRP A 87 9.63 -5.49 -32.14
CA TRP A 87 10.24 -6.05 -30.94
C TRP A 87 10.05 -7.57 -30.82
N GLY A 88 9.32 -8.20 -31.76
CA GLY A 88 8.94 -9.60 -31.70
C GLY A 88 7.95 -9.90 -30.57
N LEU A 89 7.12 -8.92 -30.23
CA LEU A 89 6.10 -9.01 -29.18
C LEU A 89 4.70 -9.11 -29.82
N LYS A 90 3.76 -9.67 -29.07
CA LYS A 90 2.34 -9.73 -29.45
C LYS A 90 1.51 -9.02 -28.39
N SER A 91 0.52 -8.25 -28.84
CA SER A 91 -0.45 -7.65 -27.92
C SER A 91 -1.18 -8.73 -27.13
N THR A 92 -1.04 -8.71 -25.81
CA THR A 92 -1.72 -9.63 -24.92
C THR A 92 -2.13 -8.91 -23.63
N GLY A 93 -3.21 -9.35 -23.00
CA GLY A 93 -3.56 -8.93 -21.65
C GLY A 93 -2.97 -9.90 -20.63
N ILE A 94 -2.67 -9.41 -19.43
CA ILE A 94 -2.15 -10.22 -18.33
C ILE A 94 -3.32 -10.88 -17.60
N LYS A 95 -3.30 -12.21 -17.49
CA LYS A 95 -4.42 -12.98 -16.92
C LYS A 95 -4.53 -12.86 -15.40
N ASN A 96 -3.40 -12.76 -14.71
CA ASN A 96 -3.34 -12.80 -13.24
C ASN A 96 -3.27 -11.40 -12.61
N VAL A 97 -3.89 -10.41 -13.24
CA VAL A 97 -4.06 -9.06 -12.66
C VAL A 97 -5.35 -9.04 -11.86
N LYS A 98 -5.25 -8.62 -10.62
CA LYS A 98 -6.39 -8.41 -9.71
C LYS A 98 -6.39 -6.97 -9.22
N VAL A 99 -7.46 -6.23 -9.51
CA VAL A 99 -7.61 -4.82 -9.15
C VAL A 99 -8.49 -4.71 -7.93
N PHE A 100 -7.98 -4.04 -6.90
CA PHE A 100 -8.66 -3.78 -5.64
C PHE A 100 -9.01 -2.31 -5.54
N ILE A 101 -10.27 -2.00 -5.23
CA ILE A 101 -10.73 -0.64 -4.98
C ILE A 101 -11.21 -0.47 -3.54
N PRO A 102 -11.18 0.75 -2.97
CA PRO A 102 -11.71 1.01 -1.64
C PRO A 102 -13.21 0.68 -1.56
N LYS A 103 -13.65 0.08 -0.44
CA LYS A 103 -15.04 -0.35 -0.19
C LYS A 103 -16.08 0.73 -0.51
N GLY A 104 -15.80 1.98 -0.16
CA GLY A 104 -16.73 3.11 -0.36
C GLY A 104 -16.95 3.52 -1.83
N TYR A 105 -16.14 2.96 -2.76
CA TYR A 105 -16.18 3.36 -4.16
C TYR A 105 -16.76 2.30 -5.10
N VAL A 106 -17.14 1.14 -4.57
CA VAL A 106 -17.74 0.01 -5.31
C VAL A 106 -18.92 0.43 -6.19
N LYS A 107 -19.75 1.37 -5.72
CA LYS A 107 -20.91 1.88 -6.47
C LYS A 107 -20.56 2.99 -7.47
N LYS A 108 -19.35 3.57 -7.37
CA LYS A 108 -18.94 4.72 -8.20
C LYS A 108 -18.02 4.28 -9.34
N ALA A 109 -17.19 3.26 -9.13
CA ALA A 109 -16.27 2.76 -10.13
C ALA A 109 -16.97 1.82 -11.13
N PRO A 110 -16.66 1.91 -12.44
CA PRO A 110 -17.14 0.97 -13.45
C PRO A 110 -16.74 -0.47 -13.10
N LYS A 111 -17.69 -1.42 -13.16
CA LYS A 111 -17.47 -2.81 -12.71
C LYS A 111 -16.34 -3.51 -13.46
N GLU A 112 -16.09 -3.14 -14.68
CA GLU A 112 -15.07 -3.73 -15.56
C GLU A 112 -13.64 -3.35 -15.14
N THR A 113 -13.47 -2.30 -14.31
CA THR A 113 -12.17 -1.75 -13.90
C THR A 113 -11.63 -2.36 -12.62
N TRP A 114 -12.41 -3.14 -11.87
CA TRP A 114 -11.99 -3.71 -10.61
C TRP A 114 -12.52 -5.15 -10.40
N ASP A 115 -11.87 -5.89 -9.51
CA ASP A 115 -12.17 -7.30 -9.23
C ASP A 115 -12.60 -7.53 -7.79
N ASP A 116 -11.96 -6.85 -6.83
CA ASP A 116 -12.17 -7.08 -5.41
C ASP A 116 -12.12 -5.76 -4.61
N ILE A 117 -12.42 -5.84 -3.33
CA ILE A 117 -12.53 -4.68 -2.43
C ILE A 117 -11.31 -4.63 -1.52
N PHE A 118 -10.69 -3.45 -1.45
CA PHE A 118 -9.64 -3.15 -0.50
C PHE A 118 -10.23 -2.56 0.79
N LYS A 119 -9.83 -3.12 1.93
CA LYS A 119 -10.27 -2.71 3.26
C LYS A 119 -9.13 -2.78 4.25
N ILE A 120 -9.07 -1.80 5.15
CA ILE A 120 -8.13 -1.72 6.26
C ILE A 120 -8.88 -1.99 7.57
N LYS A 121 -8.29 -2.79 8.43
CA LYS A 121 -8.76 -3.01 9.79
C LYS A 121 -8.21 -1.89 10.69
N PRO A 122 -9.03 -1.13 11.43
CA PRO A 122 -8.53 -0.08 12.31
C PRO A 122 -7.46 -0.54 13.30
N SER A 123 -7.56 -1.80 13.76
CA SER A 123 -6.59 -2.40 14.67
C SER A 123 -5.20 -2.69 14.07
N GLU A 124 -5.05 -2.64 12.74
CA GLU A 124 -3.75 -2.74 12.05
C GLU A 124 -2.97 -1.41 12.08
N LEU A 125 -3.64 -0.31 12.43
CA LEU A 125 -3.03 1.00 12.52
C LEU A 125 -2.44 1.23 13.91
N ARG A 126 -1.22 1.77 13.93
CA ARG A 126 -0.57 2.27 15.14
C ARG A 126 -1.10 3.66 15.47
N VAL A 127 -0.87 4.10 16.70
CA VAL A 127 -1.21 5.47 17.14
C VAL A 127 -0.56 6.51 16.24
N GLU A 128 0.70 6.29 15.82
CA GLU A 128 1.45 7.15 14.92
C GLU A 128 0.78 7.29 13.56
N ASP A 129 0.24 6.19 13.01
CA ASP A 129 -0.46 6.20 11.71
C ASP A 129 -1.69 7.11 11.76
N TRP A 130 -2.47 7.04 12.86
CA TRP A 130 -3.61 7.93 13.09
C TRP A 130 -3.17 9.39 13.27
N CYS A 131 -2.14 9.61 14.09
CA CYS A 131 -1.63 10.97 14.36
C CYS A 131 -1.16 11.64 13.06
N LEU A 132 -0.36 10.95 12.26
CA LEU A 132 0.15 11.49 10.99
C LEU A 132 -0.97 11.72 9.97
N THR A 133 -1.98 10.82 9.94
CA THR A 133 -3.10 10.95 8.98
C THR A 133 -4.05 12.10 9.35
N PHE A 134 -4.26 12.33 10.65
CA PHE A 134 -5.13 13.38 11.16
C PHE A 134 -4.44 14.73 11.39
N ASP A 135 -3.13 14.81 11.14
CA ASP A 135 -2.32 15.98 11.42
C ASP A 135 -2.33 16.36 12.91
N ILE A 136 -1.99 15.40 13.77
CA ILE A 136 -2.00 15.50 15.23
C ILE A 136 -0.59 15.20 15.75
N GLU A 137 -0.10 16.01 16.70
CA GLU A 137 1.13 15.71 17.42
C GLU A 137 0.93 14.51 18.36
N ARG A 138 1.88 13.55 18.30
CA ARG A 138 1.78 12.26 19.02
C ARG A 138 1.58 12.40 20.53
N PHE A 139 2.23 13.38 21.13
CA PHE A 139 2.23 13.58 22.59
C PHE A 139 1.32 14.71 23.05
N ASP A 140 0.54 15.30 22.18
CA ASP A 140 -0.52 16.23 22.54
C ASP A 140 -1.74 15.49 23.11
N ALA A 141 -2.62 16.23 23.75
CA ALA A 141 -3.82 15.69 24.39
C ALA A 141 -4.66 14.80 23.47
N MET A 142 -4.71 15.09 22.15
CA MET A 142 -5.45 14.30 21.18
C MET A 142 -4.71 13.03 20.78
N GLY A 143 -3.37 13.08 20.66
CA GLY A 143 -2.54 11.89 20.41
C GLY A 143 -2.58 10.90 21.57
N LEU A 144 -2.53 11.41 22.80
CA LEU A 144 -2.70 10.60 24.01
C LEU A 144 -4.12 10.02 24.13
N LEU A 145 -5.13 10.78 23.69
CA LEU A 145 -6.50 10.27 23.66
C LEU A 145 -6.66 9.12 22.66
N ILE A 146 -6.09 9.23 21.44
CA ILE A 146 -6.11 8.12 20.46
C ILE A 146 -5.49 6.85 21.05
N GLU A 147 -4.33 6.98 21.71
CA GLU A 147 -3.66 5.85 22.36
C GLU A 147 -4.56 5.18 23.39
N ARG A 148 -5.15 6.00 24.30
CA ARG A 148 -6.06 5.49 25.32
C ARG A 148 -7.30 4.82 24.72
N VAL A 149 -7.88 5.38 23.65
CA VAL A 149 -9.03 4.80 22.95
C VAL A 149 -8.68 3.44 22.36
N ILE A 150 -7.55 3.32 21.67
CA ILE A 150 -7.10 2.04 21.10
C ILE A 150 -6.89 0.99 22.20
N GLU A 151 -6.18 1.36 23.30
CA GLU A 151 -5.96 0.48 24.45
C GLU A 151 -7.30 -0.02 25.02
N LYS A 152 -8.19 0.89 25.36
CA LYS A 152 -9.46 0.57 26.02
C LYS A 152 -10.40 -0.22 25.12
N THR A 153 -10.46 0.11 23.83
CA THR A 153 -11.25 -0.67 22.87
C THR A 153 -10.74 -2.11 22.76
N LYS A 154 -9.42 -2.31 22.80
CA LYS A 154 -8.82 -3.64 22.73
C LYS A 154 -8.99 -4.45 24.02
N GLU A 155 -8.72 -3.86 25.16
CA GLU A 155 -8.61 -4.55 26.47
C GLU A 155 -9.95 -4.64 27.21
N GLY A 156 -10.87 -3.74 26.91
CA GLY A 156 -12.11 -3.54 27.66
C GLY A 156 -12.02 -2.40 28.66
N TYR A 157 -13.15 -1.94 29.13
CA TYR A 157 -13.24 -0.76 29.98
C TYR A 157 -14.52 -0.73 30.81
N THR A 158 -14.52 0.13 31.85
CA THR A 158 -15.71 0.45 32.63
C THR A 158 -16.29 1.76 32.12
N THR A 159 -17.59 1.78 31.90
CA THR A 159 -18.32 2.98 31.48
C THR A 159 -18.58 3.92 32.65
N THR A 160 -18.94 5.17 32.37
CA THR A 160 -19.25 6.19 33.38
C THR A 160 -20.44 5.83 34.29
N ASP A 161 -21.31 4.91 33.86
CA ASP A 161 -22.41 4.34 34.65
C ASP A 161 -22.03 3.05 35.40
N GLY A 162 -20.75 2.66 35.39
CA GLY A 162 -20.20 1.53 36.13
C GLY A 162 -20.34 0.16 35.43
N LYS A 163 -20.82 0.12 34.20
CA LYS A 163 -20.92 -1.13 33.44
C LYS A 163 -19.58 -1.50 32.82
N TYR A 164 -19.17 -2.77 32.91
CA TYR A 164 -17.99 -3.27 32.23
C TYR A 164 -18.30 -3.68 30.80
N ILE A 165 -17.50 -3.21 29.84
CA ILE A 165 -17.51 -3.57 28.44
C ILE A 165 -16.25 -4.44 28.17
N SER A 166 -16.47 -5.65 27.69
CA SER A 166 -15.37 -6.58 27.34
C SER A 166 -14.57 -6.06 26.15
N GLY A 167 -13.25 -6.25 26.22
CA GLY A 167 -12.36 -5.87 25.12
C GLY A 167 -12.64 -6.65 23.84
N LEU A 168 -12.44 -5.99 22.71
CA LEU A 168 -12.69 -6.53 21.38
C LEU A 168 -11.42 -7.13 20.73
N GLY A 169 -10.27 -7.06 21.42
CA GLY A 169 -8.99 -7.45 20.86
C GLY A 169 -8.70 -6.67 19.56
N ASP A 170 -8.54 -7.37 18.47
CA ASP A 170 -8.33 -6.75 17.16
C ASP A 170 -9.62 -6.65 16.30
N ASP A 171 -10.79 -6.99 16.84
CA ASP A 171 -12.05 -7.06 16.10
C ASP A 171 -12.97 -5.86 16.33
N TYR A 172 -12.44 -4.64 16.15
CA TYR A 172 -13.20 -3.40 16.25
C TYR A 172 -13.14 -2.57 14.96
N GLY A 173 -14.15 -1.75 14.77
CA GLY A 173 -14.22 -0.71 13.76
C GLY A 173 -14.02 0.68 14.36
N ILE A 174 -14.22 1.71 13.55
CA ILE A 174 -14.14 3.10 14.02
C ILE A 174 -15.33 3.43 14.94
N GLU A 175 -16.47 2.80 14.73
CA GLU A 175 -17.67 2.99 15.53
C GLU A 175 -17.43 2.63 16.98
N GLU A 176 -16.76 1.52 17.28
CA GLU A 176 -16.41 1.13 18.66
C GLU A 176 -15.36 2.05 19.26
N MET A 177 -14.45 2.61 18.47
CA MET A 177 -13.53 3.64 18.97
C MET A 177 -14.27 4.90 19.39
N ILE A 178 -15.28 5.31 18.63
CA ILE A 178 -16.15 6.47 18.98
C ILE A 178 -16.95 6.17 20.24
N GLU A 179 -17.54 4.99 20.37
CA GLU A 179 -18.27 4.56 21.56
C GLU A 179 -17.37 4.58 22.81
N THR A 180 -16.14 4.12 22.70
CA THR A 180 -15.15 4.18 23.77
C THR A 180 -14.86 5.63 24.22
N ILE A 181 -14.74 6.58 23.28
CA ILE A 181 -14.55 8.00 23.63
C ILE A 181 -15.73 8.56 24.43
N GLU A 182 -16.93 8.13 24.12
CA GLU A 182 -18.16 8.67 24.70
C GLU A 182 -18.49 8.05 26.05
N THR A 183 -18.11 6.80 26.30
CA THR A 183 -18.62 6.02 27.41
C THR A 183 -17.56 5.61 28.43
N GLU A 184 -16.28 5.47 28.05
CA GLU A 184 -15.21 4.99 28.95
C GLU A 184 -14.95 6.02 30.07
N GLU A 185 -14.94 5.56 31.34
CA GLU A 185 -14.89 6.41 32.55
C GLU A 185 -13.68 7.33 32.58
N SER A 186 -12.46 6.82 32.32
CA SER A 186 -11.24 7.63 32.39
C SER A 186 -11.09 8.61 31.22
N ILE A 187 -11.89 8.45 30.16
CA ILE A 187 -11.92 9.37 29.02
C ILE A 187 -13.07 10.37 29.17
N ALA A 188 -14.27 9.88 29.47
CA ALA A 188 -15.52 10.67 29.43
C ALA A 188 -15.84 11.40 30.75
N SER A 189 -15.22 11.02 31.89
CA SER A 189 -15.45 11.65 33.20
C SER A 189 -15.18 13.14 33.16
N ARG A 190 -16.04 13.92 33.79
CA ARG A 190 -15.88 15.37 33.91
C ARG A 190 -14.70 15.79 34.78
N GLU A 191 -14.35 14.99 35.77
CA GLU A 191 -13.30 15.32 36.77
C GLU A 191 -11.90 14.85 36.37
N ARG A 192 -11.82 13.65 35.75
CA ARG A 192 -10.55 12.95 35.50
C ARG A 192 -10.28 12.70 34.00
N GLY A 193 -11.26 12.92 33.15
CA GLY A 193 -11.19 12.60 31.73
C GLY A 193 -10.52 13.67 30.88
N PHE A 194 -10.51 13.42 29.59
CA PHE A 194 -10.07 14.40 28.60
C PHE A 194 -11.10 15.53 28.43
N LYS A 195 -10.61 16.74 28.12
CA LYS A 195 -11.48 17.89 27.87
C LYS A 195 -12.51 17.55 26.78
N GLU A 196 -13.74 17.98 26.97
CA GLU A 196 -14.85 17.72 26.05
C GLU A 196 -14.54 18.15 24.61
N ASN A 197 -13.89 19.30 24.42
CA ASN A 197 -13.50 19.77 23.08
C ASN A 197 -12.49 18.83 22.41
N THR A 198 -11.54 18.24 23.17
CA THR A 198 -10.58 17.27 22.63
C THR A 198 -11.29 15.99 22.20
N ARG A 199 -12.21 15.50 23.02
CA ARG A 199 -13.03 14.32 22.69
C ARG A 199 -13.88 14.54 21.45
N ARG A 200 -14.64 15.64 21.40
CA ARG A 200 -15.46 16.01 20.24
C ARG A 200 -14.63 16.17 18.96
N ALA A 201 -13.45 16.77 19.05
CA ALA A 201 -12.57 16.95 17.92
C ALA A 201 -12.03 15.60 17.38
N LEU A 202 -11.70 14.64 18.26
CA LEU A 202 -11.30 13.30 17.82
C LEU A 202 -12.47 12.51 17.26
N THR A 203 -13.66 12.54 17.90
CA THR A 203 -14.87 11.91 17.39
C THR A 203 -15.20 12.40 15.96
N ALA A 204 -15.12 13.70 15.73
CA ALA A 204 -15.36 14.28 14.41
C ALA A 204 -14.37 13.78 13.36
N ARG A 205 -13.07 13.64 13.71
CA ARG A 205 -12.05 13.08 12.80
C ARG A 205 -12.30 11.62 12.48
N LEU A 206 -12.62 10.81 13.49
CA LEU A 206 -12.95 9.40 13.31
C LEU A 206 -14.23 9.22 12.46
N ALA A 207 -15.26 10.02 12.72
CA ALA A 207 -16.48 10.04 11.90
C ALA A 207 -16.18 10.43 10.43
N GLY A 208 -15.28 11.40 10.22
CA GLY A 208 -14.76 11.74 8.88
C GLY A 208 -14.01 10.57 8.22
N ALA A 209 -13.21 9.84 8.98
CA ALA A 209 -12.47 8.69 8.47
C ALA A 209 -13.39 7.53 8.00
N ILE A 210 -14.58 7.37 8.56
CA ILE A 210 -15.59 6.42 8.05
C ILE A 210 -15.94 6.76 6.59
N GLN A 211 -16.00 8.04 6.24
CA GLN A 211 -16.34 8.50 4.88
C GLN A 211 -15.25 8.21 3.85
N TRP A 212 -14.01 7.93 4.25
CA TRP A 212 -12.96 7.49 3.32
C TRP A 212 -13.29 6.14 2.67
N GLY A 213 -14.17 5.36 3.29
CA GLY A 213 -14.67 4.11 2.72
C GLY A 213 -13.61 3.01 2.59
N ILE A 214 -12.56 3.07 3.41
CA ILE A 214 -11.48 2.05 3.44
C ILE A 214 -11.52 1.17 4.68
N PHE A 215 -12.21 1.58 5.75
CA PHE A 215 -12.22 0.85 7.01
C PHE A 215 -13.31 -0.22 7.09
N ASP A 216 -12.97 -1.34 7.68
CA ASP A 216 -13.88 -2.45 7.96
C ASP A 216 -13.27 -3.34 9.07
N LYS A 217 -14.10 -3.95 9.94
CA LYS A 217 -13.63 -4.91 10.96
C LYS A 217 -12.92 -6.11 10.34
N LYS A 218 -13.26 -6.45 9.09
CA LYS A 218 -12.61 -7.49 8.30
C LYS A 218 -11.74 -6.85 7.23
N GLY A 219 -10.50 -6.58 7.54
CA GLY A 219 -9.50 -6.06 6.60
C GLY A 219 -9.20 -7.04 5.46
N THR A 220 -8.63 -6.53 4.37
CA THR A 220 -8.09 -7.35 3.29
C THR A 220 -6.79 -7.99 3.74
N LYS A 221 -6.70 -9.31 3.70
CA LYS A 221 -5.50 -10.02 4.15
C LYS A 221 -4.33 -9.78 3.19
N LEU A 222 -3.12 -9.63 3.73
CA LEU A 222 -1.92 -9.44 2.92
C LEU A 222 -1.70 -10.62 1.95
N ASN A 223 -2.04 -11.84 2.35
CA ASN A 223 -1.97 -13.03 1.49
C ASN A 223 -2.92 -12.98 0.29
N ASP A 224 -3.95 -12.13 0.30
CA ASP A 224 -4.83 -11.90 -0.85
C ASP A 224 -4.27 -10.84 -1.79
N LEU A 225 -3.43 -9.94 -1.27
CA LEU A 225 -2.77 -8.87 -2.01
C LEU A 225 -1.43 -9.34 -2.61
N SER A 226 -0.66 -10.18 -1.93
CA SER A 226 0.62 -10.67 -2.43
C SER A 226 0.60 -12.18 -2.54
N LYS A 227 0.32 -12.67 -3.74
CA LYS A 227 0.35 -14.09 -4.11
C LYS A 227 1.39 -14.34 -5.19
N ARG A 228 1.92 -15.56 -5.24
CA ARG A 228 2.83 -16.00 -6.33
C ARG A 228 2.15 -15.83 -7.68
N GLY A 229 2.83 -15.17 -8.61
CA GLY A 229 2.37 -14.94 -9.98
C GLY A 229 1.19 -13.96 -10.11
N GLN A 230 0.74 -13.32 -9.03
CA GLN A 230 -0.33 -12.33 -9.07
C GLN A 230 0.22 -10.91 -9.15
N VAL A 231 -0.39 -10.10 -10.00
CA VAL A 231 -0.28 -8.65 -9.99
C VAL A 231 -1.50 -8.08 -9.29
N SER A 232 -1.30 -7.48 -8.14
CA SER A 232 -2.35 -6.79 -7.39
C SER A 232 -2.22 -5.29 -7.60
N VAL A 233 -3.21 -4.68 -8.20
CA VAL A 233 -3.32 -3.24 -8.35
C VAL A 233 -4.20 -2.70 -7.23
N ILE A 234 -3.66 -1.87 -6.37
CA ILE A 234 -4.40 -1.15 -5.33
C ILE A 234 -4.73 0.23 -5.88
N ASP A 235 -5.92 0.37 -6.40
CA ASP A 235 -6.40 1.64 -6.95
C ASP A 235 -6.76 2.59 -5.81
N VAL A 236 -5.88 3.54 -5.58
CA VAL A 236 -6.04 4.59 -4.57
C VAL A 236 -6.43 5.95 -5.19
N SER A 237 -6.78 5.98 -6.47
CA SER A 237 -7.10 7.20 -7.21
C SER A 237 -8.27 7.99 -6.62
N PHE A 238 -9.17 7.30 -5.95
CA PHE A 238 -10.35 7.87 -5.28
C PHE A 238 -10.04 8.48 -3.90
N LEU A 239 -8.87 8.20 -3.33
CA LEU A 239 -8.52 8.60 -1.97
C LEU A 239 -7.77 9.94 -1.95
N GLU A 240 -7.90 10.68 -0.85
CA GLU A 240 -7.10 11.87 -0.58
C GLU A 240 -5.64 11.50 -0.28
N ASP A 241 -4.71 12.44 -0.44
CA ASP A 241 -3.27 12.17 -0.37
C ASP A 241 -2.81 11.65 1.01
N ASN A 242 -3.37 12.16 2.11
CA ASN A 242 -3.08 11.67 3.46
C ASN A 242 -3.55 10.22 3.66
N VAL A 243 -4.69 9.84 3.05
CA VAL A 243 -5.23 8.49 3.10
C VAL A 243 -4.44 7.54 2.18
N ARG A 244 -4.01 8.01 1.01
CA ARG A 244 -3.06 7.28 0.15
C ARG A 244 -1.77 6.97 0.88
N ALA A 245 -1.20 7.97 1.58
CA ALA A 245 -0.01 7.78 2.39
C ALA A 245 -0.23 6.75 3.51
N LEU A 246 -1.38 6.75 4.16
CA LEU A 246 -1.74 5.74 5.16
C LEU A 246 -1.74 4.34 4.56
N VAL A 247 -2.38 4.14 3.40
CA VAL A 247 -2.42 2.84 2.70
C VAL A 247 -1.00 2.36 2.37
N VAL A 248 -0.16 3.22 1.82
CA VAL A 248 1.23 2.88 1.47
C VAL A 248 2.05 2.53 2.70
N GLY A 249 1.94 3.34 3.77
CA GLY A 249 2.65 3.11 5.02
C GLY A 249 2.26 1.77 5.66
N LEU A 250 0.97 1.47 5.70
CA LEU A 250 0.46 0.21 6.24
C LEU A 250 0.94 -0.99 5.41
N LEU A 251 0.77 -0.95 4.07
CA LEU A 251 1.13 -2.07 3.20
C LEU A 251 2.64 -2.33 3.21
N SER A 252 3.48 -1.31 3.10
CA SER A 252 4.93 -1.48 3.16
C SER A 252 5.39 -2.10 4.47
N ARG A 253 4.85 -1.65 5.60
CA ARG A 253 5.13 -2.22 6.92
C ARG A 253 4.65 -3.67 7.03
N ASN A 254 3.44 -3.97 6.61
CA ASN A 254 2.87 -5.32 6.70
C ASN A 254 3.64 -6.31 5.81
N ILE A 255 4.00 -5.92 4.59
CA ILE A 255 4.83 -6.74 3.69
C ILE A 255 6.19 -7.02 4.35
N LEU A 256 6.88 -5.98 4.80
CA LEU A 256 8.22 -6.11 5.38
C LEU A 256 8.20 -7.04 6.61
N ASN A 257 7.28 -6.81 7.55
CA ASN A 257 7.20 -7.60 8.78
C ASN A 257 6.84 -9.06 8.49
N THR A 258 5.89 -9.31 7.62
CA THR A 258 5.49 -10.66 7.21
C THR A 258 6.64 -11.38 6.51
N ARG A 259 7.30 -10.72 5.58
CA ARG A 259 8.47 -11.30 4.87
C ARG A 259 9.66 -11.56 5.80
N LYS A 260 9.92 -10.70 6.80
CA LYS A 260 10.95 -10.97 7.82
C LYS A 260 10.69 -12.30 8.57
N ILE A 261 9.43 -12.59 8.90
CA ILE A 261 9.07 -13.85 9.57
C ILE A 261 9.26 -15.03 8.60
N ILE A 262 8.68 -14.92 7.40
CA ILE A 262 8.73 -15.99 6.39
C ILE A 262 10.17 -16.29 5.97
N SER A 263 11.00 -15.28 5.73
CA SER A 263 12.41 -15.46 5.37
C SER A 263 13.21 -16.23 6.44
N ARG A 264 12.90 -16.05 7.72
CA ARG A 264 13.49 -16.85 8.80
C ARG A 264 13.03 -18.30 8.75
N GLN A 265 11.75 -18.54 8.49
CA GLN A 265 11.21 -19.89 8.33
C GLN A 265 11.80 -20.59 7.11
N GLU A 266 11.93 -19.89 5.98
CA GLU A 266 12.62 -20.38 4.77
C GLU A 266 14.07 -20.80 5.07
N ALA A 267 14.80 -19.98 5.81
CA ALA A 267 16.17 -20.27 6.21
C ALA A 267 16.29 -21.48 7.17
N MET A 268 15.26 -21.79 7.92
CA MET A 268 15.19 -22.96 8.80
C MET A 268 14.74 -24.24 8.08
N GLY A 269 14.45 -24.16 6.77
CA GLY A 269 14.00 -25.30 5.97
C GLY A 269 12.55 -25.71 6.22
N ASP A 270 11.71 -24.81 6.73
CA ASP A 270 10.29 -25.09 6.95
C ASP A 270 9.58 -25.20 5.59
N ILE A 271 9.06 -26.40 5.28
CA ILE A 271 8.41 -26.72 4.00
C ILE A 271 6.92 -26.28 3.98
N ASN A 272 6.35 -25.95 5.13
CA ASN A 272 4.91 -25.61 5.26
C ASN A 272 4.57 -24.16 4.87
N ILE A 273 5.46 -23.48 4.17
CA ILE A 273 5.34 -22.06 3.75
C ILE A 273 4.44 -21.90 2.50
N ILE A 274 3.88 -23.01 1.97
CA ILE A 274 3.00 -22.99 0.79
C ILE A 274 1.73 -22.18 1.10
N GLY A 275 1.56 -21.06 0.40
CA GLY A 275 0.42 -20.12 0.58
C GLY A 275 0.77 -18.83 1.34
N ASN A 276 1.98 -18.67 1.83
CA ASN A 276 2.45 -17.44 2.46
C ASN A 276 2.84 -16.36 1.44
N VAL A 277 3.02 -15.14 1.93
CA VAL A 277 3.45 -13.98 1.13
C VAL A 277 4.82 -14.26 0.49
N PRO A 278 4.91 -14.29 -0.84
CA PRO A 278 6.16 -14.59 -1.55
C PRO A 278 7.15 -13.42 -1.48
N VAL A 279 8.33 -13.58 -2.09
CA VAL A 279 9.17 -12.42 -2.50
C VAL A 279 8.26 -11.42 -3.19
N THR A 280 8.27 -10.17 -2.71
CA THR A 280 7.24 -9.18 -3.08
C THR A 280 7.88 -7.93 -3.67
N TRP A 281 7.35 -7.52 -4.81
CA TRP A 281 7.66 -6.25 -5.46
C TRP A 281 6.56 -5.24 -5.16
N LEU A 282 6.92 -4.18 -4.42
CA LEU A 282 6.06 -3.03 -4.18
C LEU A 282 6.39 -1.95 -5.21
N MET A 283 5.43 -1.59 -6.04
CA MET A 283 5.59 -0.60 -7.09
C MET A 283 4.69 0.59 -6.82
N ILE A 284 5.26 1.78 -6.80
CA ILE A 284 4.57 3.03 -6.47
C ILE A 284 4.74 4.00 -7.62
N ASP A 285 3.64 4.31 -8.29
CA ASP A 285 3.61 5.40 -9.28
C ASP A 285 3.40 6.74 -8.55
N GLU A 286 3.87 7.84 -9.16
CA GLU A 286 3.83 9.20 -8.63
C GLU A 286 4.32 9.30 -7.16
N ALA A 287 5.42 8.63 -6.85
CA ALA A 287 5.92 8.45 -5.48
C ALA A 287 6.18 9.77 -4.73
N HIS A 288 6.39 10.89 -5.42
CA HIS A 288 6.59 12.22 -4.82
C HIS A 288 5.36 12.72 -4.03
N ILE A 289 4.16 12.22 -4.33
CA ILE A 289 2.94 12.54 -3.58
C ILE A 289 2.96 11.83 -2.20
N LEU A 290 3.64 10.68 -2.13
CA LEU A 290 3.59 9.76 -1.00
C LEU A 290 4.86 9.77 -0.13
N VAL A 291 5.93 10.41 -0.59
CA VAL A 291 7.22 10.49 0.11
C VAL A 291 7.82 11.89 -0.09
N PRO A 292 7.22 12.96 0.42
CA PRO A 292 7.73 14.30 0.22
C PRO A 292 9.03 14.56 1.01
N ARG A 293 10.05 15.06 0.33
CA ARG A 293 11.33 15.47 0.92
C ARG A 293 11.17 16.76 1.73
N GLY A 294 11.74 16.80 2.93
CA GLY A 294 11.88 18.01 3.74
C GLY A 294 10.58 18.60 4.27
N GLY A 295 9.47 17.89 4.11
CA GLY A 295 8.17 18.25 4.66
C GLY A 295 7.91 17.58 6.02
N ARG A 296 6.71 17.82 6.53
CA ARG A 296 6.18 17.10 7.69
C ARG A 296 6.12 15.60 7.37
N ALA A 297 6.52 14.77 8.32
CA ALA A 297 6.39 13.31 8.17
C ALA A 297 4.94 12.93 7.89
N ILE A 298 4.73 12.05 6.94
CA ILE A 298 3.43 11.46 6.61
C ILE A 298 3.43 9.97 6.94
N ALA A 299 2.27 9.36 7.02
CA ALA A 299 2.13 7.95 7.44
C ALA A 299 2.98 6.95 6.61
N ALA A 300 3.31 7.26 5.35
CA ALA A 300 4.15 6.43 4.50
C ALA A 300 5.65 6.54 4.80
N THR A 301 6.14 7.69 5.30
CA THR A 301 7.57 8.04 5.28
C THR A 301 8.45 7.02 6.00
N ASP A 302 8.22 6.81 7.28
CA ASP A 302 9.07 5.91 8.08
C ASP A 302 8.97 4.46 7.63
N SER A 303 7.76 4.01 7.27
CA SER A 303 7.52 2.66 6.79
C SER A 303 8.23 2.37 5.47
N LEU A 304 8.26 3.32 4.53
CA LEU A 304 8.98 3.19 3.27
C LEU A 304 10.50 3.27 3.45
N ILE A 305 11.00 4.15 4.31
CA ILE A 305 12.42 4.21 4.65
C ILE A 305 12.86 2.87 5.25
N GLU A 306 12.08 2.31 6.17
CA GLU A 306 12.39 1.01 6.75
C GLU A 306 12.31 -0.11 5.70
N TYR A 307 11.32 -0.08 4.82
CA TYR A 307 11.18 -1.03 3.73
C TYR A 307 12.41 -1.05 2.80
N VAL A 308 12.91 0.12 2.40
CA VAL A 308 14.11 0.24 1.57
C VAL A 308 15.36 -0.23 2.31
N ARG A 309 15.52 0.17 3.58
CA ARG A 309 16.72 -0.17 4.38
C ARG A 309 16.81 -1.66 4.74
N GLN A 310 15.69 -2.28 5.05
CA GLN A 310 15.66 -3.64 5.63
C GLN A 310 15.07 -4.69 4.69
N GLY A 311 14.51 -4.28 3.56
CA GLY A 311 13.79 -5.17 2.63
C GLY A 311 14.67 -6.17 1.90
N ARG A 312 15.98 -5.93 1.78
CA ARG A 312 16.90 -6.79 1.02
C ARG A 312 16.91 -8.24 1.52
N GLN A 313 17.11 -8.45 2.82
CA GLN A 313 17.21 -9.81 3.37
C GLN A 313 15.89 -10.60 3.26
N PRO A 314 14.71 -10.04 3.60
CA PRO A 314 13.45 -10.76 3.51
C PRO A 314 12.87 -10.88 2.09
N GLY A 315 13.53 -10.39 1.06
CA GLY A 315 13.07 -10.52 -0.31
C GLY A 315 12.00 -9.48 -0.70
N CYS A 316 12.14 -8.24 -0.22
CA CYS A 316 11.26 -7.13 -0.57
C CYS A 316 11.93 -6.22 -1.60
N SER A 317 11.35 -6.08 -2.77
CA SER A 317 11.79 -5.13 -3.80
C SER A 317 10.86 -3.93 -3.87
N ILE A 318 11.39 -2.79 -4.29
CA ILE A 318 10.61 -1.57 -4.48
C ILE A 318 10.94 -0.89 -5.81
N VAL A 319 9.91 -0.38 -6.48
CA VAL A 319 10.04 0.50 -7.65
C VAL A 319 9.30 1.79 -7.34
N LEU A 320 10.00 2.91 -7.42
CA LEU A 320 9.45 4.25 -7.25
C LEU A 320 9.48 4.99 -8.58
N ALA A 321 8.32 5.35 -9.12
CA ALA A 321 8.22 6.21 -10.29
C ALA A 321 7.83 7.63 -9.87
N THR A 322 8.54 8.66 -10.36
CA THR A 322 8.31 10.05 -9.95
C THR A 322 8.62 11.05 -11.04
N GLN A 323 7.89 12.17 -11.03
CA GLN A 323 8.19 13.35 -11.85
C GLN A 323 9.13 14.32 -11.13
N GLN A 324 9.24 14.21 -9.81
CA GLN A 324 10.01 15.12 -8.97
C GLN A 324 11.05 14.34 -8.13
N PRO A 325 12.19 13.95 -8.73
CA PRO A 325 13.20 13.17 -8.02
C PRO A 325 13.80 13.90 -6.82
N SER A 326 13.81 15.22 -6.83
CA SER A 326 14.26 16.04 -5.70
C SER A 326 13.26 16.13 -4.55
N ALA A 327 12.05 15.64 -4.75
CA ALA A 327 10.98 15.65 -3.75
C ALA A 327 10.87 14.35 -2.94
N ILE A 328 11.74 13.36 -3.25
CA ILE A 328 11.80 12.06 -2.56
C ILE A 328 13.08 11.92 -1.72
#